data_88ecd9dd9b7622468de5dffab89143de
#
_entry.id   88ecd9dd9b7622468de5dffab89143de
#
_cell.length_a   1.000
_cell.length_b   1.000
_cell.length_c   1.000
_cell.angle_alpha   90.00
_cell.angle_beta   90.00
_cell.angle_gamma   90.00
#
_symmetry.space_group_name_H-M   'P 1'
#
loop_
_entity.id
_entity.type
_entity.pdbx_description
1 polymer ?
#
loop_
_entity_poly.entity_id
_entity_poly.type
_entity_poly.pdbx_seq_one_letter_code
_entity_poly.pdbx_strand_id
1 'polypeptide(L)'
;MKNLRKLMDKIMNRLDCRSITSIGVLLFLVNSLGAKDTPQNQFKIRNIELPLRNELWFLDETAAIQNHELVLDGRKSKSSAYYKIDQWGDVTLSAKFKVDPMPNGVLACGFVVRASDRKSYYYVHFDRTQAILVRSDPDKNWNEIKRATGLKKPSNQWHSGILQIKGSKLTVSLNDTELFSANNDILKKGRIGFYANQGLVRVSDIVVSGTPTRAPKTFTTPPNNYVLVCTDAGAGGYEAFPDVCRMKDGRLICVFYAGYGHVALPNNLYPKGGRIAYCISENEGSTWSASKTLLDTPYDDRDPSITQLSDGRLICSYFNLRKNIVDGSYNVATWITISSDAGKNWSQPQLIQKEYACSSPIRELSSGRLILGLYKERNRKANGAVAISDNSGSSWRSPIIIDNIGAYLDAETDVIELEDGKLYAAMRGGQGADMHWATSSDMGGTWTKSESIGFPAHCPYLHRCPNGTIVMGTRIPATSIRLSKDECKTWSESFLVDSHTGAYPSIVNLNDNTSLIVYYEEGEGSNIRAKRFQTDGASIHWLPLK
;
A
#
# COMPACT_ATOMS: atom_id res chain seq x y z
N MET A 1 -33.23 -3.38 -39.30
CA MET A 1 -33.81 -2.48 -38.29
C MET A 1 -35.22 -2.85 -37.82
N LYS A 2 -36.16 -3.28 -38.68
CA LYS A 2 -37.53 -3.67 -38.25
C LYS A 2 -37.59 -4.90 -37.31
N ASN A 3 -36.69 -5.86 -37.47
CA ASN A 3 -36.67 -7.07 -36.62
C ASN A 3 -36.06 -6.83 -35.21
N LEU A 4 -35.21 -5.85 -35.08
CA LEU A 4 -34.60 -5.50 -33.77
C LEU A 4 -35.60 -4.73 -32.88
N ARG A 5 -36.43 -3.89 -33.49
CA ARG A 5 -37.49 -3.16 -32.77
C ARG A 5 -38.55 -4.11 -32.19
N LYS A 6 -38.97 -5.13 -32.97
CA LYS A 6 -39.90 -6.16 -32.48
C LYS A 6 -39.34 -7.04 -31.35
N LEU A 7 -38.02 -7.24 -31.31
CA LEU A 7 -37.33 -7.97 -30.21
C LEU A 7 -37.24 -7.11 -28.96
N MET A 8 -36.96 -5.83 -29.10
CA MET A 8 -36.90 -4.88 -27.97
C MET A 8 -38.27 -4.66 -27.32
N ASP A 9 -39.35 -4.53 -28.13
CA ASP A 9 -40.72 -4.41 -27.61
C ASP A 9 -41.17 -5.68 -26.86
N LYS A 10 -40.68 -6.85 -27.27
CA LYS A 10 -40.97 -8.13 -26.64
C LYS A 10 -40.22 -8.34 -25.30
N ILE A 11 -39.06 -7.70 -25.17
CA ILE A 11 -38.23 -7.71 -23.91
C ILE A 11 -38.78 -6.68 -22.93
N MET A 12 -39.19 -5.51 -23.39
CA MET A 12 -39.75 -4.45 -22.52
C MET A 12 -41.09 -4.82 -21.89
N ASN A 13 -41.90 -5.64 -22.54
CA ASN A 13 -43.19 -6.08 -22.01
C ASN A 13 -43.12 -7.28 -21.04
N ARG A 14 -41.90 -7.76 -20.68
CA ARG A 14 -41.69 -8.87 -19.74
C ARG A 14 -40.92 -8.50 -18.47
N LEU A 15 -40.54 -7.24 -18.29
CA LEU A 15 -39.82 -6.79 -17.11
C LEU A 15 -40.77 -6.02 -16.20
N ASP A 16 -41.10 -6.67 -15.09
CA ASP A 16 -41.88 -6.11 -14.00
C ASP A 16 -41.07 -5.02 -13.26
N CYS A 17 -41.75 -3.93 -12.91
CA CYS A 17 -41.17 -2.66 -12.46
C CYS A 17 -40.55 -2.70 -11.06
N ARG A 18 -39.50 -3.51 -10.81
CA ARG A 18 -38.76 -3.50 -9.52
C ARG A 18 -37.24 -3.71 -9.60
N SER A 19 -36.55 -3.29 -10.66
CA SER A 19 -35.07 -3.24 -10.63
C SER A 19 -34.48 -2.24 -11.64
N ILE A 20 -34.36 -1.01 -11.19
CA ILE A 20 -33.74 0.12 -11.97
C ILE A 20 -32.20 0.12 -11.85
N THR A 21 -31.55 -1.00 -11.61
CA THR A 21 -30.07 -1.07 -11.51
C THR A 21 -29.37 -1.73 -12.69
N SER A 22 -30.11 -2.22 -13.69
CA SER A 22 -29.50 -2.99 -14.80
C SER A 22 -29.47 -2.28 -16.15
N ILE A 23 -29.90 -1.04 -16.27
CA ILE A 23 -29.97 -0.31 -17.55
C ILE A 23 -28.64 0.36 -17.92
N GLY A 24 -27.76 0.60 -16.97
CA GLY A 24 -26.44 1.21 -17.23
C GLY A 24 -25.46 0.34 -18.01
N VAL A 25 -25.59 -0.98 -17.94
CA VAL A 25 -24.62 -1.91 -18.54
C VAL A 25 -24.97 -2.25 -20.02
N LEU A 26 -26.21 -2.13 -20.42
CA LEU A 26 -26.63 -2.50 -21.80
C LEU A 26 -26.35 -1.41 -22.82
N LEU A 27 -26.17 -0.16 -22.44
CA LEU A 27 -25.81 0.94 -23.33
C LEU A 27 -24.33 0.99 -23.73
N PHE A 28 -23.46 0.26 -23.02
CA PHE A 28 -22.03 0.20 -23.31
C PHE A 28 -21.67 -0.84 -24.41
N LEU A 29 -22.51 -1.83 -24.66
CA LEU A 29 -22.22 -2.92 -25.59
C LEU A 29 -22.68 -2.68 -27.05
N VAL A 30 -23.43 -1.62 -27.32
CA VAL A 30 -23.94 -1.33 -28.67
C VAL A 30 -23.04 -0.37 -29.48
N ASN A 31 -22.04 0.27 -28.84
CA ASN A 31 -21.13 1.21 -29.52
C ASN A 31 -19.79 0.61 -29.99
N SER A 32 -19.59 -0.71 -29.91
CA SER A 32 -18.33 -1.34 -30.32
C SER A 32 -18.34 -2.12 -31.62
N LEU A 33 -19.41 -2.06 -32.41
CA LEU A 33 -19.47 -2.72 -33.71
C LEU A 33 -19.86 -1.73 -34.81
N GLY A 34 -18.83 -1.23 -35.50
CA GLY A 34 -18.93 -0.73 -36.89
C GLY A 34 -19.02 0.77 -37.07
N ALA A 35 -17.92 1.43 -37.30
CA ALA A 35 -17.85 2.59 -38.18
C ALA A 35 -16.47 2.65 -38.85
N LYS A 36 -16.52 2.61 -40.20
CA LYS A 36 -15.42 2.98 -41.08
C LYS A 36 -15.22 4.50 -41.05
N ASP A 37 -13.98 4.92 -41.24
CA ASP A 37 -13.47 6.27 -41.27
C ASP A 37 -14.36 7.35 -41.90
N THR A 38 -14.63 8.42 -41.15
CA THR A 38 -14.87 9.77 -41.66
C THR A 38 -14.44 10.80 -40.58
N PRO A 39 -13.93 11.98 -41.00
CA PRO A 39 -13.21 12.88 -40.10
C PRO A 39 -14.11 13.81 -39.29
N GLN A 40 -13.60 14.26 -38.15
CA GLN A 40 -14.12 15.30 -37.26
C GLN A 40 -15.42 14.96 -36.49
N ASN A 41 -15.31 14.17 -35.43
CA ASN A 41 -16.27 14.25 -34.35
C ASN A 41 -15.75 15.23 -33.27
N GLN A 42 -16.40 16.39 -33.16
CA GLN A 42 -16.36 17.24 -31.98
C GLN A 42 -16.86 16.42 -30.80
N PHE A 43 -15.94 15.98 -29.93
CA PHE A 43 -16.30 15.30 -28.69
C PHE A 43 -17.08 16.28 -27.81
N LYS A 44 -18.36 16.05 -27.62
CA LYS A 44 -19.17 16.78 -26.63
C LYS A 44 -18.57 16.54 -25.24
N ILE A 45 -18.10 17.61 -24.61
CA ILE A 45 -17.71 17.63 -23.20
C ILE A 45 -18.91 17.11 -22.39
N ARG A 46 -18.75 16.03 -21.67
CA ARG A 46 -19.80 15.46 -20.81
C ARG A 46 -19.46 15.82 -19.36
N ASN A 47 -20.45 16.30 -18.63
CA ASN A 47 -20.38 16.38 -17.18
C ASN A 47 -20.59 14.98 -16.61
N ILE A 48 -19.65 14.51 -15.82
CA ILE A 48 -19.66 13.19 -15.19
C ILE A 48 -19.75 13.41 -13.68
N GLU A 49 -20.84 12.99 -13.08
CA GLU A 49 -20.93 12.89 -11.63
C GLU A 49 -20.11 11.70 -11.17
N LEU A 50 -19.15 11.93 -10.27
CA LEU A 50 -18.28 10.86 -9.76
C LEU A 50 -18.94 10.14 -8.59
N PRO A 51 -19.13 8.82 -8.69
CA PRO A 51 -19.72 8.06 -7.60
C PRO A 51 -18.77 8.00 -6.41
N LEU A 52 -19.32 8.26 -5.22
CA LEU A 52 -18.62 8.13 -3.95
C LEU A 52 -18.72 6.68 -3.44
N ARG A 53 -17.75 5.86 -3.87
CA ARG A 53 -17.57 4.45 -3.49
C ARG A 53 -16.12 4.21 -3.17
N ASN A 54 -15.82 3.52 -2.08
CA ASN A 54 -14.45 3.29 -1.61
C ASN A 54 -13.53 2.66 -2.67
N GLU A 55 -14.05 1.74 -3.46
CA GLU A 55 -13.30 1.08 -4.52
C GLU A 55 -12.88 1.99 -5.68
N LEU A 56 -13.46 3.18 -5.80
CA LEU A 56 -13.16 4.14 -6.87
C LEU A 56 -12.22 5.28 -6.44
N TRP A 57 -11.84 5.31 -5.16
CA TRP A 57 -11.00 6.36 -4.60
C TRP A 57 -9.78 5.79 -3.87
N PHE A 58 -8.63 6.41 -4.05
CA PHE A 58 -7.49 6.27 -3.14
C PHE A 58 -7.77 7.14 -1.92
N LEU A 59 -8.11 6.53 -0.81
CA LEU A 59 -8.34 7.18 0.47
C LEU A 59 -7.10 6.99 1.33
N ASP A 60 -6.60 8.05 1.96
CA ASP A 60 -5.61 7.88 3.03
C ASP A 60 -6.28 7.43 4.35
N GLU A 61 -5.47 7.16 5.37
CA GLU A 61 -5.93 6.60 6.66
C GLU A 61 -6.96 7.48 7.41
N THR A 62 -7.04 8.76 7.03
CA THR A 62 -7.92 9.76 7.66
C THR A 62 -9.07 10.19 6.76
N ALA A 63 -9.19 9.56 5.58
CA ALA A 63 -10.25 9.81 4.62
C ALA A 63 -11.25 8.66 4.59
N ALA A 64 -12.53 8.97 4.44
CA ALA A 64 -13.62 7.99 4.35
C ALA A 64 -14.75 8.48 3.45
N ILE A 65 -15.53 7.55 2.91
CA ILE A 65 -16.80 7.85 2.25
C ILE A 65 -17.93 7.40 3.17
N GLN A 66 -18.74 8.36 3.63
CA GLN A 66 -19.82 8.15 4.59
C GLN A 66 -21.04 8.99 4.20
N ASN A 67 -22.23 8.41 4.24
CA ASN A 67 -23.51 9.11 3.96
C ASN A 67 -23.50 9.89 2.63
N HIS A 68 -22.92 9.32 1.57
CA HIS A 68 -22.76 9.97 0.27
C HIS A 68 -21.89 11.24 0.28
N GLU A 69 -21.00 11.38 1.26
CA GLU A 69 -20.02 12.44 1.36
C GLU A 69 -18.61 11.84 1.43
N LEU A 70 -17.65 12.49 0.81
CA LEU A 70 -16.23 12.25 1.03
C LEU A 70 -15.81 13.07 2.26
N VAL A 71 -15.40 12.38 3.31
CA VAL A 71 -14.99 12.97 4.58
C VAL A 71 -13.47 12.88 4.71
N LEU A 72 -12.82 14.03 4.88
CA LEU A 72 -11.37 14.17 5.02
C LEU A 72 -11.06 14.74 6.40
N ASP A 73 -10.45 13.95 7.27
CA ASP A 73 -10.09 14.39 8.62
C ASP A 73 -8.64 14.89 8.70
N GLY A 74 -8.47 16.15 8.36
CA GLY A 74 -7.18 16.85 8.41
C GLY A 74 -6.81 17.43 9.78
N ARG A 75 -7.49 17.07 10.87
CA ARG A 75 -7.29 17.67 12.20
C ARG A 75 -5.94 17.31 12.83
N LYS A 76 -5.42 16.13 12.56
CA LYS A 76 -4.12 15.65 13.07
C LYS A 76 -3.01 15.72 12.04
N SER A 77 -3.33 15.42 10.79
CA SER A 77 -2.41 15.42 9.67
C SER A 77 -3.17 15.76 8.39
N LYS A 78 -2.47 16.05 7.29
CA LYS A 78 -3.10 16.24 5.99
C LYS A 78 -3.86 14.98 5.59
N SER A 79 -5.13 15.12 5.19
CA SER A 79 -5.99 14.05 4.67
C SER A 79 -6.20 14.23 3.18
N SER A 80 -6.23 13.15 2.40
CA SER A 80 -6.37 13.22 0.95
C SER A 80 -7.15 12.05 0.35
N ALA A 81 -7.79 12.34 -0.79
CA ALA A 81 -8.47 11.35 -1.59
C ALA A 81 -8.29 11.65 -3.09
N TYR A 82 -8.01 10.63 -3.91
CA TYR A 82 -7.83 10.75 -5.35
C TYR A 82 -8.69 9.74 -6.10
N TYR A 83 -9.31 10.20 -7.21
CA TYR A 83 -10.10 9.30 -8.05
C TYR A 83 -9.19 8.34 -8.82
N LYS A 84 -9.46 7.03 -8.75
CA LYS A 84 -8.56 5.98 -9.24
C LYS A 84 -8.62 5.74 -10.74
N ILE A 85 -9.83 5.83 -11.31
CA ILE A 85 -10.15 5.18 -12.59
C ILE A 85 -9.59 5.94 -13.78
N ASP A 86 -9.66 7.26 -13.76
CA ASP A 86 -9.33 8.09 -14.90
C ASP A 86 -8.39 9.24 -14.56
N GLN A 87 -7.76 9.78 -15.58
CA GLN A 87 -6.98 11.01 -15.56
C GLN A 87 -7.44 11.93 -16.69
N TRP A 88 -7.14 13.22 -16.52
CA TRP A 88 -7.57 14.26 -17.46
C TRP A 88 -6.40 15.17 -17.80
N GLY A 89 -6.37 15.62 -19.06
CA GLY A 89 -5.57 16.76 -19.49
C GLY A 89 -6.30 18.06 -19.20
N ASP A 90 -7.25 18.42 -20.06
CA ASP A 90 -8.19 19.50 -19.80
C ASP A 90 -9.32 18.99 -18.92
N VAL A 91 -9.59 19.69 -17.82
CA VAL A 91 -10.58 19.27 -16.82
C VAL A 91 -11.19 20.46 -16.10
N THR A 92 -12.48 20.34 -15.79
CA THR A 92 -13.16 21.17 -14.79
C THR A 92 -13.62 20.25 -13.67
N LEU A 93 -13.08 20.45 -12.49
CA LEU A 93 -13.50 19.79 -11.24
C LEU A 93 -14.36 20.76 -10.46
N SER A 94 -15.61 20.41 -10.22
CA SER A 94 -16.54 21.13 -9.35
C SER A 94 -17.06 20.23 -8.25
N ALA A 95 -17.27 20.78 -7.08
CA ALA A 95 -17.86 20.08 -5.95
C ALA A 95 -18.40 21.07 -4.92
N LYS A 96 -19.32 20.59 -4.09
CA LYS A 96 -19.66 21.26 -2.84
C LYS A 96 -18.72 20.82 -1.73
N PHE A 97 -18.31 21.73 -0.88
CA PHE A 97 -17.48 21.42 0.27
C PHE A 97 -17.94 22.21 1.50
N LYS A 98 -17.74 21.61 2.66
CA LYS A 98 -18.02 22.19 3.97
C LYS A 98 -16.85 21.89 4.90
N VAL A 99 -16.43 22.88 5.67
CA VAL A 99 -15.32 22.73 6.61
C VAL A 99 -15.82 22.94 8.03
N ASP A 100 -15.71 21.93 8.88
CA ASP A 100 -16.02 22.03 10.29
C ASP A 100 -14.83 22.68 11.03
N PRO A 101 -15.07 23.73 11.85
CA PRO A 101 -14.00 24.50 12.43
C PRO A 101 -13.20 23.74 13.51
N MET A 102 -11.89 23.94 13.50
CA MET A 102 -11.04 23.70 14.67
C MET A 102 -10.86 25.03 15.45
N PRO A 103 -10.73 24.97 16.78
CA PRO A 103 -10.64 26.18 17.61
C PRO A 103 -9.53 27.17 17.19
N ASN A 104 -8.38 26.66 16.72
CA ASN A 104 -7.21 27.50 16.37
C ASN A 104 -6.60 27.17 15.00
N GLY A 105 -7.31 26.50 14.09
CA GLY A 105 -6.77 26.03 12.82
C GLY A 105 -7.05 26.95 11.64
N VAL A 106 -6.13 27.01 10.69
CA VAL A 106 -6.37 27.50 9.33
C VAL A 106 -7.17 26.43 8.60
N LEU A 107 -8.46 26.69 8.37
CA LEU A 107 -9.37 25.75 7.73
C LEU A 107 -9.11 25.71 6.24
N ALA A 108 -8.66 24.59 5.71
CA ALA A 108 -8.38 24.44 4.30
C ALA A 108 -9.00 23.19 3.69
N CYS A 109 -9.76 23.42 2.62
CA CYS A 109 -10.16 22.41 1.65
C CYS A 109 -9.36 22.61 0.36
N GLY A 110 -8.81 21.54 -0.20
CA GLY A 110 -8.08 21.61 -1.45
C GLY A 110 -8.74 20.79 -2.56
N PHE A 111 -8.88 21.41 -3.74
CA PHE A 111 -9.27 20.72 -4.98
C PHE A 111 -8.02 20.48 -5.79
N VAL A 112 -7.83 19.24 -6.24
CA VAL A 112 -6.62 18.77 -6.92
C VAL A 112 -6.94 18.38 -8.35
N VAL A 113 -6.10 18.80 -9.30
CA VAL A 113 -6.18 18.39 -10.70
C VAL A 113 -4.79 18.05 -11.26
N ARG A 114 -4.76 17.25 -12.31
CA ARG A 114 -3.53 16.77 -12.97
C ARG A 114 -2.52 16.17 -11.99
N ALA A 115 -3.00 15.42 -10.99
CA ALA A 115 -2.13 14.67 -10.12
C ALA A 115 -1.50 13.51 -10.92
N SER A 116 -0.22 13.65 -11.25
CA SER A 116 0.57 12.58 -11.89
C SER A 116 1.03 11.55 -10.89
N ASP A 117 1.23 11.97 -9.65
CA ASP A 117 1.59 11.18 -8.49
C ASP A 117 1.15 11.90 -7.19
N ARG A 118 1.49 11.34 -6.01
CA ARG A 118 1.08 11.91 -4.71
C ARG A 118 1.80 13.21 -4.32
N LYS A 119 2.79 13.66 -5.09
CA LYS A 119 3.56 14.89 -4.83
C LYS A 119 3.49 15.91 -5.97
N SER A 120 3.11 15.48 -7.18
CA SER A 120 3.12 16.31 -8.39
C SER A 120 1.71 16.57 -8.87
N TYR A 121 1.15 17.72 -8.49
CA TYR A 121 -0.23 18.11 -8.82
C TYR A 121 -0.44 19.62 -8.75
N TYR A 122 -1.47 20.11 -9.43
CA TYR A 122 -2.03 21.43 -9.14
C TYR A 122 -3.14 21.30 -8.12
N TYR A 123 -3.23 22.29 -7.22
CA TYR A 123 -4.35 22.37 -6.30
C TYR A 123 -4.70 23.81 -5.96
N VAL A 124 -5.97 24.05 -5.70
CA VAL A 124 -6.41 25.27 -5.05
C VAL A 124 -6.65 25.00 -3.57
N HIS A 125 -6.10 25.84 -2.74
CA HIS A 125 -6.26 25.82 -1.30
C HIS A 125 -7.27 26.90 -0.91
N PHE A 126 -8.45 26.48 -0.45
CA PHE A 126 -9.47 27.38 0.06
C PHE A 126 -9.38 27.42 1.59
N ASP A 127 -8.97 28.56 2.17
CA ASP A 127 -9.10 28.82 3.60
C ASP A 127 -10.20 29.87 3.90
N ARG A 128 -10.28 30.36 5.14
CA ARG A 128 -11.33 31.30 5.56
C ARG A 128 -11.36 32.61 4.76
N THR A 129 -10.20 33.09 4.35
CA THR A 129 -10.01 34.45 3.86
C THR A 129 -9.40 34.51 2.47
N GLN A 130 -8.94 33.41 1.94
CA GLN A 130 -8.22 33.40 0.68
C GLN A 130 -8.40 32.08 -0.10
N ALA A 131 -8.12 32.15 -1.40
CA ALA A 131 -7.92 31.02 -2.27
C ALA A 131 -6.53 31.11 -2.89
N ILE A 132 -5.75 30.04 -2.80
CA ILE A 132 -4.37 30.01 -3.28
C ILE A 132 -4.22 28.87 -4.26
N LEU A 133 -3.84 29.18 -5.49
CA LEU A 133 -3.48 28.18 -6.51
C LEU A 133 -2.00 27.84 -6.38
N VAL A 134 -1.72 26.58 -6.22
CA VAL A 134 -0.38 26.06 -5.96
C VAL A 134 -0.06 24.91 -6.90
N ARG A 135 1.21 24.78 -7.27
CA ARG A 135 1.79 23.56 -7.82
C ARG A 135 2.64 22.89 -6.74
N SER A 136 2.35 21.62 -6.50
CA SER A 136 3.20 20.74 -5.70
C SER A 136 4.15 20.00 -6.64
N ASP A 137 5.41 19.88 -6.26
CA ASP A 137 6.45 19.09 -6.93
C ASP A 137 7.13 18.17 -5.89
N PRO A 138 7.86 17.11 -6.30
CA PRO A 138 8.55 16.22 -5.38
C PRO A 138 9.53 16.93 -4.44
N ASP A 139 10.23 17.94 -4.95
CA ASP A 139 11.28 18.67 -4.22
C ASP A 139 10.74 19.87 -3.45
N LYS A 140 9.57 20.37 -3.84
CA LYS A 140 8.97 21.57 -3.25
C LYS A 140 7.44 21.49 -3.27
N ASN A 141 6.86 21.19 -2.14
CA ASN A 141 5.40 20.99 -1.98
C ASN A 141 4.56 22.25 -2.17
N TRP A 142 5.17 23.44 -2.22
CA TRP A 142 4.47 24.71 -2.27
C TRP A 142 5.14 25.68 -3.25
N ASN A 143 4.65 25.70 -4.50
CA ASN A 143 4.96 26.70 -5.49
C ASN A 143 3.70 27.50 -5.77
N GLU A 144 3.52 28.63 -5.08
CA GLU A 144 2.36 29.48 -5.27
C GLU A 144 2.35 30.05 -6.70
N ILE A 145 1.21 29.91 -7.38
CA ILE A 145 1.00 30.43 -8.73
C ILE A 145 0.22 31.74 -8.66
N LYS A 146 -0.87 31.76 -7.91
CA LYS A 146 -1.73 32.94 -7.75
C LYS A 146 -2.60 32.83 -6.51
N ARG A 147 -3.02 34.02 -5.99
CA ARG A 147 -3.81 34.15 -4.78
C ARG A 147 -4.92 35.16 -4.94
N ALA A 148 -6.08 34.91 -4.32
CA ALA A 148 -7.12 35.88 -4.01
C ALA A 148 -7.28 35.98 -2.49
N THR A 149 -7.41 37.17 -1.97
CA THR A 149 -7.59 37.48 -0.54
C THR A 149 -8.90 38.23 -0.27
N GLY A 150 -9.25 38.37 0.99
CA GLY A 150 -10.47 39.08 1.38
C GLY A 150 -11.76 38.28 1.22
N LEU A 151 -11.66 36.98 1.01
CA LEU A 151 -12.83 36.11 0.93
C LEU A 151 -13.51 36.01 2.29
N LYS A 152 -14.83 36.09 2.29
CA LYS A 152 -15.66 35.88 3.49
C LYS A 152 -16.34 34.50 3.33
N LYS A 153 -15.77 33.45 3.92
CA LYS A 153 -16.36 32.13 3.95
C LYS A 153 -16.74 31.78 5.38
N PRO A 154 -18.02 31.77 5.73
CA PRO A 154 -18.46 31.23 7.00
C PRO A 154 -18.04 29.74 7.11
N SER A 155 -17.45 29.36 8.24
CA SER A 155 -17.23 27.96 8.56
C SER A 155 -18.56 27.25 8.76
N ASN A 156 -18.58 25.92 8.61
CA ASN A 156 -19.74 25.07 8.80
C ASN A 156 -20.92 25.35 7.84
N GLN A 157 -20.64 25.93 6.68
CA GLN A 157 -21.59 26.11 5.58
C GLN A 157 -21.06 25.44 4.30
N TRP A 158 -21.99 25.01 3.44
CA TRP A 158 -21.66 24.48 2.13
C TRP A 158 -21.26 25.61 1.18
N HIS A 159 -20.15 25.42 0.48
CA HIS A 159 -19.63 26.27 -0.58
C HIS A 159 -19.48 25.46 -1.86
N SER A 160 -19.68 26.09 -3.02
CA SER A 160 -19.36 25.50 -4.32
C SER A 160 -17.97 25.95 -4.76
N GLY A 161 -17.06 25.00 -5.00
CA GLY A 161 -15.71 25.25 -5.51
C GLY A 161 -15.55 24.73 -6.94
N ILE A 162 -14.80 25.45 -7.77
CA ILE A 162 -14.43 25.01 -9.12
C ILE A 162 -12.93 25.26 -9.34
N LEU A 163 -12.24 24.22 -9.79
CA LEU A 163 -10.90 24.32 -10.35
C LEU A 163 -10.93 23.79 -11.78
N GLN A 164 -10.71 24.68 -12.74
CA GLN A 164 -10.68 24.36 -14.15
C GLN A 164 -9.26 24.52 -14.71
N ILE A 165 -8.88 23.61 -15.60
CA ILE A 165 -7.67 23.75 -16.40
C ILE A 165 -7.98 23.44 -17.88
N LYS A 166 -7.60 24.37 -18.78
CA LYS A 166 -7.68 24.24 -20.24
C LYS A 166 -6.35 24.67 -20.86
N GLY A 167 -5.65 23.72 -21.48
CA GLY A 167 -4.28 23.94 -21.92
C GLY A 167 -3.38 24.31 -20.74
N SER A 168 -2.85 25.54 -20.76
CA SER A 168 -2.04 26.12 -19.68
C SER A 168 -2.83 26.99 -18.70
N LYS A 169 -4.07 27.38 -19.03
CA LYS A 169 -4.87 28.30 -18.23
C LYS A 169 -5.60 27.54 -17.11
N LEU A 170 -5.30 27.90 -15.87
CA LEU A 170 -6.00 27.45 -14.66
C LEU A 170 -6.94 28.56 -14.19
N THR A 171 -8.19 28.22 -13.88
CA THR A 171 -9.22 29.15 -13.38
C THR A 171 -9.79 28.61 -12.08
N VAL A 172 -9.91 29.48 -11.09
CA VAL A 172 -10.45 29.19 -9.76
C VAL A 172 -11.72 29.99 -9.54
N SER A 173 -12.81 29.30 -9.15
CA SER A 173 -14.08 29.95 -8.79
C SER A 173 -14.59 29.46 -7.44
N LEU A 174 -15.37 30.29 -6.76
CA LEU A 174 -16.03 30.00 -5.50
C LEU A 174 -17.43 30.60 -5.51
N ASN A 175 -18.46 29.79 -5.17
CA ASN A 175 -19.86 30.23 -5.15
C ASN A 175 -20.25 31.00 -6.40
N ASP A 176 -20.02 30.35 -7.57
CA ASP A 176 -20.31 30.84 -8.93
C ASP A 176 -19.55 32.13 -9.36
N THR A 177 -18.61 32.59 -8.55
CA THR A 177 -17.77 33.75 -8.87
C THR A 177 -16.35 33.32 -9.22
N GLU A 178 -15.86 33.72 -10.42
CA GLU A 178 -14.46 33.54 -10.78
C GLU A 178 -13.59 34.45 -9.88
N LEU A 179 -12.66 33.85 -9.15
CA LEU A 179 -11.75 34.58 -8.27
C LEU A 179 -10.52 35.06 -9.04
N PHE A 180 -9.97 34.18 -9.86
CA PHE A 180 -8.81 34.51 -10.71
C PHE A 180 -8.53 33.40 -11.73
N SER A 181 -7.67 33.72 -12.70
CA SER A 181 -7.01 32.73 -13.56
C SER A 181 -5.50 32.99 -13.64
N ALA A 182 -4.73 31.94 -13.95
CA ALA A 182 -3.28 31.98 -14.15
C ALA A 182 -2.84 30.94 -15.19
N ASN A 183 -1.63 31.10 -15.74
CA ASN A 183 -1.07 30.15 -16.70
C ASN A 183 0.03 29.32 -16.04
N ASN A 184 -0.03 28.01 -16.20
CA ASN A 184 1.03 27.08 -15.87
C ASN A 184 0.81 25.79 -16.67
N ASP A 185 1.85 25.25 -17.30
CA ASP A 185 1.73 24.11 -18.21
C ASP A 185 2.72 22.96 -17.94
N ILE A 186 3.31 22.94 -16.76
CA ILE A 186 4.31 21.92 -16.38
C ILE A 186 3.67 20.55 -16.28
N LEU A 187 2.55 20.41 -15.57
CA LEU A 187 1.82 19.17 -15.50
C LEU A 187 0.76 19.12 -16.61
N LYS A 188 0.79 18.08 -17.45
CA LYS A 188 -0.05 17.98 -18.66
C LYS A 188 -1.33 17.20 -18.45
N LYS A 189 -1.31 16.17 -17.58
CA LYS A 189 -2.45 15.31 -17.27
C LYS A 189 -2.27 14.62 -15.93
N GLY A 190 -3.34 14.11 -15.38
CA GLY A 190 -3.31 13.36 -14.13
C GLY A 190 -4.70 13.19 -13.53
N ARG A 191 -4.76 12.61 -12.34
CA ARG A 191 -5.99 12.39 -11.58
C ARG A 191 -6.54 13.68 -11.00
N ILE A 192 -7.80 13.61 -10.59
CA ILE A 192 -8.42 14.62 -9.73
C ILE A 192 -8.48 14.11 -8.28
N GLY A 193 -8.64 15.01 -7.34
CA GLY A 193 -8.77 14.65 -5.94
C GLY A 193 -9.10 15.83 -5.04
N PHE A 194 -9.10 15.54 -3.74
CA PHE A 194 -9.35 16.52 -2.69
C PHE A 194 -8.37 16.29 -1.54
N TYR A 195 -8.11 17.35 -0.76
CA TYR A 195 -7.41 17.22 0.49
C TYR A 195 -7.99 18.14 1.57
N ALA A 196 -7.73 17.79 2.83
CA ALA A 196 -7.99 18.63 4.00
C ALA A 196 -6.69 18.87 4.77
N ASN A 197 -6.57 20.08 5.33
CA ASN A 197 -5.48 20.43 6.22
C ASN A 197 -6.03 21.28 7.38
N GLN A 198 -5.75 20.86 8.62
CA GLN A 198 -6.18 21.52 9.85
C GLN A 198 -7.70 21.69 10.01
N GLY A 199 -8.47 20.69 9.58
CA GLY A 199 -9.94 20.71 9.73
C GLY A 199 -10.58 19.41 9.28
N LEU A 200 -11.86 19.26 9.59
CA LEU A 200 -12.70 18.21 9.04
C LEU A 200 -13.44 18.75 7.82
N VAL A 201 -13.15 18.20 6.65
CA VAL A 201 -13.74 18.61 5.38
C VAL A 201 -14.72 17.54 4.90
N ARG A 202 -15.89 17.98 4.46
CA ARG A 202 -16.88 17.15 3.77
C ARG A 202 -17.01 17.65 2.34
N VAL A 203 -17.05 16.72 1.39
CA VAL A 203 -17.20 17.02 -0.04
C VAL A 203 -18.34 16.20 -0.61
N SER A 204 -19.21 16.83 -1.39
CA SER A 204 -20.34 16.23 -2.08
C SER A 204 -20.51 16.81 -3.49
N ASP A 205 -21.45 16.28 -4.25
CA ASP A 205 -21.82 16.74 -5.59
C ASP A 205 -20.59 16.93 -6.50
N ILE A 206 -19.74 15.91 -6.55
CA ILE A 206 -18.49 15.96 -7.31
C ILE A 206 -18.80 15.74 -8.79
N VAL A 207 -18.58 16.78 -9.60
CA VAL A 207 -18.78 16.74 -11.06
C VAL A 207 -17.47 17.05 -11.76
N VAL A 208 -17.14 16.24 -12.75
CA VAL A 208 -15.97 16.43 -13.60
C VAL A 208 -16.41 16.58 -15.04
N SER A 209 -15.89 17.59 -15.73
CA SER A 209 -16.07 17.74 -17.18
C SER A 209 -14.71 17.78 -17.87
N GLY A 210 -14.62 17.09 -19.01
CA GLY A 210 -13.39 16.92 -19.78
C GLY A 210 -13.42 15.61 -20.55
N THR A 211 -12.33 15.31 -21.24
CA THR A 211 -12.15 14.01 -21.91
C THR A 211 -11.23 13.14 -21.03
N PRO A 212 -11.79 12.14 -20.34
CA PRO A 212 -10.98 11.27 -19.52
C PRO A 212 -10.18 10.28 -20.37
N THR A 213 -9.01 9.91 -19.88
CA THR A 213 -8.25 8.75 -20.34
C THR A 213 -8.05 7.81 -19.17
N ARG A 214 -7.94 6.50 -19.43
CA ARG A 214 -7.71 5.53 -18.36
C ARG A 214 -6.44 5.91 -17.60
N ALA A 215 -6.53 6.03 -16.29
CA ALA A 215 -5.36 6.28 -15.45
C ALA A 215 -4.44 5.05 -15.40
N PRO A 216 -3.12 5.25 -15.29
CA PRO A 216 -2.22 4.15 -14.95
C PRO A 216 -2.68 3.49 -13.66
N LYS A 217 -2.47 2.18 -13.54
CA LYS A 217 -2.81 1.42 -12.34
C LYS A 217 -2.07 1.94 -11.11
N THR A 218 -0.83 2.32 -11.29
CA THR A 218 0.03 2.88 -10.24
C THR A 218 -0.16 4.40 -10.13
N PHE A 219 -0.29 4.87 -8.90
CA PHE A 219 -0.31 6.30 -8.56
C PHE A 219 0.89 6.61 -7.66
N THR A 220 2.07 6.53 -8.24
CA THR A 220 3.36 6.63 -7.55
C THR A 220 4.20 7.76 -8.12
N THR A 221 5.17 8.24 -7.35
CA THR A 221 6.23 9.10 -7.88
C THR A 221 7.00 8.35 -8.97
N PRO A 222 7.51 9.06 -10.01
CA PRO A 222 8.38 8.45 -11.02
C PRO A 222 9.53 7.69 -10.38
N PRO A 223 10.00 6.62 -11.03
CA PRO A 223 10.99 5.72 -10.47
C PRO A 223 12.27 6.45 -10.07
N ASN A 224 12.59 6.36 -8.79
CA ASN A 224 13.85 6.78 -8.22
C ASN A 224 14.72 5.53 -8.12
N ASN A 225 15.38 5.13 -9.21
CA ASN A 225 16.37 4.04 -9.24
C ASN A 225 15.91 2.71 -8.64
N TYR A 226 14.68 2.27 -8.89
CA TYR A 226 14.21 0.93 -8.54
C TYR A 226 13.83 0.11 -9.77
N VAL A 227 13.82 -1.21 -9.60
CA VAL A 227 13.27 -2.16 -10.57
C VAL A 227 11.90 -2.63 -10.08
N LEU A 228 10.96 -2.77 -11.01
CA LEU A 228 9.65 -3.36 -10.72
C LEU A 228 9.77 -4.89 -10.72
N VAL A 229 9.44 -5.49 -9.58
CA VAL A 229 9.35 -6.95 -9.43
C VAL A 229 8.01 -7.45 -9.96
N CYS A 230 6.91 -6.81 -9.55
CA CYS A 230 5.57 -7.09 -10.01
C CYS A 230 4.69 -5.84 -9.94
N THR A 231 3.88 -5.62 -10.98
CA THR A 231 2.88 -4.54 -11.03
C THR A 231 1.45 -5.05 -10.96
N ASP A 232 1.23 -6.31 -11.33
CA ASP A 232 -0.09 -6.93 -11.35
C ASP A 232 0.06 -8.46 -11.43
N ALA A 233 -0.35 -9.14 -10.39
CA ALA A 233 -0.40 -10.61 -10.34
C ALA A 233 -1.78 -11.17 -10.75
N GLY A 234 -2.70 -10.33 -11.22
CA GLY A 234 -4.02 -10.74 -11.71
C GLY A 234 -5.04 -11.07 -10.62
N ALA A 235 -4.84 -10.60 -9.38
CA ALA A 235 -5.74 -10.86 -8.25
C ALA A 235 -6.49 -9.61 -7.76
N GLY A 236 -6.52 -8.53 -8.55
CA GLY A 236 -7.27 -7.30 -8.24
C GLY A 236 -6.42 -6.05 -8.10
N GLY A 237 -5.09 -6.17 -8.13
CA GLY A 237 -4.16 -5.04 -8.25
C GLY A 237 -3.66 -4.44 -6.96
N TYR A 238 -3.65 -5.21 -5.91
CA TYR A 238 -2.96 -4.90 -4.66
C TYR A 238 -1.88 -5.94 -4.44
N GLU A 239 -0.65 -5.62 -4.79
CA GLU A 239 0.55 -6.42 -4.55
C GLU A 239 1.29 -5.86 -3.34
N ALA A 240 1.50 -6.68 -2.29
CA ALA A 240 2.02 -6.22 -1.02
C ALA A 240 2.81 -7.28 -0.25
N PHE A 241 3.43 -6.87 0.86
CA PHE A 241 4.09 -7.74 1.83
C PHE A 241 5.10 -8.71 1.18
N PRO A 242 6.08 -8.19 0.41
CA PRO A 242 7.03 -9.07 -0.25
C PRO A 242 8.07 -9.62 0.71
N ASP A 243 8.56 -10.82 0.40
CA ASP A 243 9.79 -11.36 0.95
C ASP A 243 10.65 -11.99 -0.16
N VAL A 244 11.96 -11.96 -0.01
CA VAL A 244 12.92 -12.43 -1.01
C VAL A 244 13.98 -13.31 -0.39
N CYS A 245 14.29 -14.44 -1.03
CA CYS A 245 15.46 -15.21 -0.67
C CYS A 245 16.30 -15.60 -1.90
N ARG A 246 17.58 -15.88 -1.66
CA ARG A 246 18.50 -16.46 -2.63
C ARG A 246 18.41 -17.98 -2.53
N MET A 247 18.21 -18.62 -3.68
CA MET A 247 18.26 -20.06 -3.80
C MET A 247 19.70 -20.55 -4.02
N LYS A 248 19.97 -21.81 -3.66
CA LYS A 248 21.30 -22.44 -3.82
C LYS A 248 21.78 -22.50 -5.27
N ASP A 249 20.85 -22.44 -6.24
CA ASP A 249 21.17 -22.36 -7.66
C ASP A 249 21.51 -20.94 -8.15
N GLY A 250 21.53 -19.95 -7.23
CA GLY A 250 21.89 -18.56 -7.49
C GLY A 250 20.72 -17.66 -7.85
N ARG A 251 19.54 -18.22 -8.19
CA ARG A 251 18.34 -17.43 -8.50
C ARG A 251 17.77 -16.77 -7.23
N LEU A 252 17.07 -15.64 -7.43
CA LEU A 252 16.26 -15.04 -6.38
C LEU A 252 14.79 -15.42 -6.59
N ILE A 253 14.10 -15.75 -5.50
CA ILE A 253 12.65 -15.89 -5.48
C ILE A 253 12.07 -14.80 -4.58
N CYS A 254 11.13 -14.01 -5.09
CA CYS A 254 10.36 -13.04 -4.34
C CYS A 254 8.92 -13.51 -4.25
N VAL A 255 8.44 -13.78 -3.05
CA VAL A 255 7.03 -14.06 -2.76
C VAL A 255 6.33 -12.80 -2.30
N PHE A 256 5.04 -12.67 -2.56
CA PHE A 256 4.26 -11.51 -2.14
C PHE A 256 2.76 -11.83 -2.13
N TYR A 257 2.03 -11.03 -1.40
CA TYR A 257 0.58 -11.04 -1.39
C TYR A 257 0.03 -10.40 -2.67
N ALA A 258 -1.02 -10.99 -3.24
CA ALA A 258 -1.77 -10.45 -4.35
C ALA A 258 -3.27 -10.54 -4.06
N GLY A 259 -3.94 -9.38 -4.04
CA GLY A 259 -5.35 -9.27 -3.74
C GLY A 259 -6.01 -8.04 -4.37
N TYR A 260 -7.26 -7.78 -4.04
CA TYR A 260 -7.98 -6.59 -4.51
C TYR A 260 -7.91 -5.41 -3.52
N GLY A 261 -7.26 -5.58 -2.39
CA GLY A 261 -7.06 -4.57 -1.36
C GLY A 261 -6.26 -5.10 -0.18
N HIS A 262 -6.02 -4.26 0.81
CA HIS A 262 -5.23 -4.61 2.00
C HIS A 262 -5.77 -5.87 2.73
N VAL A 263 -7.07 -6.06 2.76
CA VAL A 263 -7.76 -7.29 3.15
C VAL A 263 -8.67 -7.69 2.00
N ALA A 264 -8.44 -8.86 1.42
CA ALA A 264 -9.17 -9.37 0.27
C ALA A 264 -9.90 -10.68 0.62
N LEU A 265 -10.95 -10.58 1.43
CA LEU A 265 -11.80 -11.71 1.76
C LEU A 265 -12.57 -12.21 0.53
N PRO A 266 -12.89 -13.52 0.44
CA PRO A 266 -13.73 -14.06 -0.61
C PRO A 266 -15.04 -13.29 -0.79
N ASN A 267 -15.40 -13.01 -2.04
CA ASN A 267 -16.64 -12.36 -2.42
C ASN A 267 -17.10 -12.84 -3.81
N ASN A 268 -18.21 -12.32 -4.32
CA ASN A 268 -18.78 -12.77 -5.59
C ASN A 268 -17.89 -12.49 -6.82
N LEU A 269 -17.06 -11.45 -6.77
CA LEU A 269 -16.11 -11.10 -7.85
C LEU A 269 -14.80 -11.86 -7.71
N TYR A 270 -14.39 -12.12 -6.48
CA TYR A 270 -13.17 -12.84 -6.11
C TYR A 270 -13.57 -13.98 -5.17
N PRO A 271 -14.00 -15.15 -5.70
CA PRO A 271 -14.51 -16.27 -4.91
C PRO A 271 -13.49 -16.89 -3.95
N LYS A 272 -12.21 -16.72 -4.25
CA LYS A 272 -11.10 -16.95 -3.34
C LYS A 272 -10.58 -15.59 -2.90
N GLY A 273 -10.09 -15.42 -1.73
CA GLY A 273 -9.56 -14.16 -1.21
C GLY A 273 -8.26 -13.71 -1.88
N GLY A 274 -7.44 -13.01 -1.12
CA GLY A 274 -6.05 -12.74 -1.51
C GLY A 274 -5.25 -14.03 -1.54
N ARG A 275 -4.20 -14.07 -2.38
CA ARG A 275 -3.36 -15.24 -2.62
C ARG A 275 -1.88 -14.91 -2.52
N ILE A 276 -1.05 -15.93 -2.44
CA ILE A 276 0.41 -15.79 -2.49
C ILE A 276 0.87 -15.99 -3.93
N ALA A 277 1.58 -14.99 -4.45
CA ALA A 277 2.23 -15.01 -5.75
C ALA A 277 3.75 -14.93 -5.60
N TYR A 278 4.49 -15.23 -6.66
CA TYR A 278 5.94 -15.10 -6.69
C TYR A 278 6.47 -14.70 -8.07
N CYS A 279 7.66 -14.10 -8.09
CA CYS A 279 8.50 -13.86 -9.26
C CYS A 279 9.90 -14.41 -9.02
N ILE A 280 10.59 -14.78 -10.11
CA ILE A 280 11.98 -15.28 -10.10
C ILE A 280 12.88 -14.26 -10.83
N SER A 281 14.05 -14.03 -10.27
CA SER A 281 15.14 -13.32 -10.96
C SER A 281 16.33 -14.27 -11.16
N GLU A 282 16.88 -14.29 -12.37
CA GLU A 282 18.06 -15.07 -12.76
C GLU A 282 19.33 -14.20 -12.83
N ASN A 283 19.21 -12.91 -12.56
CA ASN A 283 20.26 -11.91 -12.74
C ASN A 283 20.33 -10.88 -11.61
N GLU A 284 20.42 -11.37 -10.37
CA GLU A 284 20.66 -10.56 -9.17
C GLU A 284 19.61 -9.44 -8.94
N GLY A 285 18.35 -9.68 -9.33
CA GLY A 285 17.25 -8.73 -9.15
C GLY A 285 17.12 -7.66 -10.25
N SER A 286 17.94 -7.72 -11.30
CA SER A 286 17.91 -6.74 -12.39
C SER A 286 16.66 -6.87 -13.26
N THR A 287 16.17 -8.09 -13.46
CA THR A 287 14.88 -8.37 -14.10
C THR A 287 14.15 -9.52 -13.38
N TRP A 288 12.84 -9.57 -13.54
CA TRP A 288 11.98 -10.54 -12.88
C TRP A 288 11.03 -11.20 -13.88
N SER A 289 10.73 -12.46 -13.65
CA SER A 289 9.75 -13.20 -14.44
C SER A 289 8.35 -12.62 -14.28
N ALA A 290 7.43 -13.00 -15.17
CA ALA A 290 6.01 -12.86 -14.91
C ALA A 290 5.65 -13.56 -13.58
N SER A 291 4.68 -12.99 -12.86
CA SER A 291 4.19 -13.55 -11.60
C SER A 291 3.51 -14.90 -11.81
N LYS A 292 3.66 -15.78 -10.83
CA LYS A 292 2.97 -17.07 -10.74
C LYS A 292 2.31 -17.20 -9.38
N THR A 293 1.22 -17.94 -9.31
CA THR A 293 0.57 -18.27 -8.03
C THR A 293 1.39 -19.36 -7.34
N LEU A 294 1.77 -19.13 -6.08
CA LEU A 294 2.36 -20.13 -5.21
C LEU A 294 1.28 -20.89 -4.46
N LEU A 295 0.33 -20.16 -3.88
CA LEU A 295 -0.76 -20.70 -3.07
C LEU A 295 -2.02 -19.85 -3.24
N ASP A 296 -3.19 -20.48 -3.27
CA ASP A 296 -4.49 -19.82 -3.43
C ASP A 296 -5.56 -20.68 -2.74
N THR A 297 -5.75 -20.47 -1.44
CA THR A 297 -6.77 -21.18 -0.65
C THR A 297 -8.14 -20.47 -0.74
N PRO A 298 -9.22 -21.05 -0.23
CA PRO A 298 -10.52 -20.35 -0.14
C PRO A 298 -10.57 -19.22 0.91
N TYR A 299 -9.43 -18.69 1.34
CA TYR A 299 -9.31 -17.67 2.38
C TYR A 299 -8.41 -16.53 1.90
N ASP A 300 -8.26 -15.48 2.70
CA ASP A 300 -7.32 -14.40 2.43
C ASP A 300 -5.93 -14.83 2.94
N ASP A 301 -5.07 -15.32 2.03
CA ASP A 301 -3.71 -15.81 2.32
C ASP A 301 -2.73 -14.63 2.28
N ARG A 302 -2.07 -14.32 3.40
CA ARG A 302 -1.41 -13.02 3.63
C ARG A 302 0.02 -13.14 4.13
N ASP A 303 0.76 -12.04 3.94
CA ASP A 303 2.09 -11.76 4.50
C ASP A 303 3.04 -12.97 4.32
N PRO A 304 3.26 -13.44 3.08
CA PRO A 304 4.13 -14.57 2.85
C PRO A 304 5.58 -14.19 3.12
N SER A 305 6.33 -15.13 3.69
CA SER A 305 7.79 -15.03 3.79
C SER A 305 8.45 -16.32 3.32
N ILE A 306 9.66 -16.23 2.77
CA ILE A 306 10.34 -17.33 2.07
C ILE A 306 11.77 -17.52 2.58
N THR A 307 12.12 -18.76 2.86
CA THR A 307 13.48 -19.14 3.25
C THR A 307 13.90 -20.42 2.53
N GLN A 308 15.14 -20.49 2.06
CA GLN A 308 15.73 -21.76 1.69
C GLN A 308 16.55 -22.31 2.86
N LEU A 309 16.19 -23.51 3.30
CA LEU A 309 16.87 -24.20 4.38
C LEU A 309 18.23 -24.76 3.93
N SER A 310 19.09 -25.08 4.90
CA SER A 310 20.41 -25.66 4.65
C SER A 310 20.35 -27.00 3.90
N ASP A 311 19.24 -27.74 4.00
CA ASP A 311 19.00 -28.96 3.23
C ASP A 311 18.52 -28.73 1.79
N GLY A 312 18.28 -27.48 1.40
CA GLY A 312 17.88 -27.06 0.04
C GLY A 312 16.38 -26.92 -0.17
N ARG A 313 15.53 -27.32 0.78
CA ARG A 313 14.09 -27.10 0.70
C ARG A 313 13.77 -25.60 0.83
N LEU A 314 12.78 -25.15 0.06
CA LEU A 314 12.16 -23.85 0.28
C LEU A 314 10.99 -24.03 1.25
N ILE A 315 10.89 -23.12 2.21
CA ILE A 315 9.76 -23.07 3.14
C ILE A 315 9.14 -21.68 3.06
N CYS A 316 7.85 -21.62 2.78
CA CYS A 316 7.06 -20.38 2.75
C CYS A 316 6.12 -20.37 3.96
N SER A 317 6.29 -19.39 4.85
CA SER A 317 5.36 -19.13 5.93
C SER A 317 4.37 -18.05 5.52
N TYR A 318 3.14 -18.10 6.02
CA TYR A 318 2.10 -17.13 5.78
C TYR A 318 1.01 -17.24 6.85
N PHE A 319 0.13 -16.26 6.95
CA PHE A 319 -1.08 -16.43 7.70
C PHE A 319 -2.32 -16.25 6.83
N ASN A 320 -3.46 -16.79 7.25
CA ASN A 320 -4.71 -16.53 6.59
C ASN A 320 -5.74 -15.87 7.50
N LEU A 321 -6.57 -15.03 6.88
CA LEU A 321 -7.74 -14.44 7.50
C LEU A 321 -9.00 -15.18 7.05
N ARG A 322 -9.84 -15.51 8.03
CA ARG A 322 -11.17 -16.10 7.83
C ARG A 322 -12.19 -15.27 8.59
N LYS A 323 -13.18 -14.76 7.90
CA LYS A 323 -14.29 -14.09 8.58
C LYS A 323 -15.18 -15.13 9.25
N ASN A 324 -15.40 -14.99 10.55
CA ASN A 324 -16.41 -15.78 11.25
C ASN A 324 -17.80 -15.27 10.86
N ILE A 325 -18.63 -16.15 10.27
CA ILE A 325 -19.98 -15.79 9.80
C ILE A 325 -20.97 -15.57 10.94
N VAL A 326 -20.65 -16.02 12.16
CA VAL A 326 -21.55 -15.94 13.32
C VAL A 326 -21.44 -14.58 14.02
N ASP A 327 -20.23 -14.11 14.29
CA ASP A 327 -19.97 -12.91 15.07
C ASP A 327 -19.22 -11.81 14.30
N GLY A 328 -18.87 -12.06 13.03
CA GLY A 328 -18.15 -11.13 12.18
C GLY A 328 -16.68 -10.92 12.55
N SER A 329 -16.18 -11.62 13.56
CA SER A 329 -14.75 -11.58 13.94
C SER A 329 -13.85 -12.21 12.89
N TYR A 330 -12.53 -11.97 13.00
CA TYR A 330 -11.54 -12.60 12.15
C TYR A 330 -10.82 -13.72 12.92
N ASN A 331 -10.80 -14.90 12.32
CA ASN A 331 -9.92 -15.98 12.75
C ASN A 331 -8.61 -15.89 11.97
N VAL A 332 -7.50 -15.97 12.68
CA VAL A 332 -6.13 -15.91 12.15
C VAL A 332 -5.43 -17.21 12.43
N ALA A 333 -4.65 -17.72 11.49
CA ALA A 333 -3.78 -18.86 11.71
C ALA A 333 -2.54 -18.79 10.82
N THR A 334 -1.40 -19.18 11.35
CA THR A 334 -0.11 -19.27 10.65
C THR A 334 0.10 -20.66 10.08
N TRP A 335 0.53 -20.70 8.83
CA TRP A 335 0.73 -21.89 8.03
C TRP A 335 2.09 -21.87 7.36
N ILE A 336 2.53 -23.04 6.93
CA ILE A 336 3.68 -23.20 6.02
C ILE A 336 3.32 -24.08 4.84
N THR A 337 4.04 -23.90 3.73
CA THR A 337 4.14 -24.83 2.62
C THR A 337 5.60 -25.01 2.22
N ILE A 338 5.97 -26.17 1.73
CA ILE A 338 7.35 -26.59 1.50
C ILE A 338 7.52 -27.03 0.04
N SER A 339 8.63 -26.64 -0.58
CA SER A 339 9.07 -27.15 -1.88
C SER A 339 10.42 -27.85 -1.75
N SER A 340 10.53 -29.05 -2.30
CA SER A 340 11.78 -29.82 -2.38
C SER A 340 12.42 -29.82 -3.78
N ASP A 341 11.85 -29.04 -4.72
CA ASP A 341 12.23 -29.04 -6.13
C ASP A 341 12.48 -27.62 -6.67
N ALA A 342 13.06 -26.76 -5.82
CA ALA A 342 13.40 -25.36 -6.12
C ALA A 342 12.19 -24.51 -6.56
N GLY A 343 11.04 -24.70 -5.90
CA GLY A 343 9.83 -23.88 -6.08
C GLY A 343 8.94 -24.30 -7.24
N LYS A 344 9.18 -25.46 -7.86
CA LYS A 344 8.34 -25.96 -8.95
C LYS A 344 7.02 -26.53 -8.44
N ASN A 345 7.05 -27.27 -7.34
CA ASN A 345 5.88 -27.81 -6.67
C ASN A 345 5.92 -27.52 -5.17
N TRP A 346 4.75 -27.35 -4.57
CA TRP A 346 4.58 -27.00 -3.17
C TRP A 346 3.70 -28.02 -2.46
N SER A 347 4.03 -28.34 -1.22
CA SER A 347 3.25 -29.24 -0.38
C SER A 347 1.86 -28.67 -0.05
N GLN A 348 0.96 -29.53 0.41
CA GLN A 348 -0.26 -29.05 1.06
C GLN A 348 0.11 -28.18 2.30
N PRO A 349 -0.65 -27.13 2.58
CA PRO A 349 -0.43 -26.28 3.75
C PRO A 349 -0.43 -27.07 5.06
N GLN A 350 0.56 -26.80 5.89
CA GLN A 350 0.67 -27.32 7.26
C GLN A 350 0.40 -26.21 8.24
N LEU A 351 -0.55 -26.42 9.17
CA LEU A 351 -0.85 -25.50 10.24
C LEU A 351 0.31 -25.48 11.26
N ILE A 352 0.83 -24.28 11.56
CA ILE A 352 1.80 -24.07 12.64
C ILE A 352 1.08 -23.65 13.91
N GLN A 353 0.35 -22.52 13.87
CA GLN A 353 -0.27 -21.92 15.05
C GLN A 353 -1.65 -21.36 14.72
N LYS A 354 -2.62 -21.60 15.60
CA LYS A 354 -3.93 -20.94 15.59
C LYS A 354 -3.83 -19.62 16.37
N GLU A 355 -4.64 -18.65 15.98
CA GLU A 355 -4.76 -17.33 16.62
C GLU A 355 -3.52 -16.45 16.61
N TYR A 356 -2.50 -16.82 15.82
CA TYR A 356 -1.30 -16.04 15.60
C TYR A 356 -1.12 -15.75 14.12
N ALA A 357 -0.57 -14.56 13.82
CA ALA A 357 -0.07 -14.15 12.51
C ALA A 357 1.46 -14.15 12.50
N CYS A 358 2.04 -14.12 11.30
CA CYS A 358 3.47 -13.95 11.05
C CYS A 358 3.66 -12.91 9.94
N SER A 359 4.79 -12.20 9.94
CA SER A 359 5.14 -11.21 8.91
C SER A 359 6.66 -11.16 8.69
N SER A 360 7.37 -12.23 9.05
CA SER A 360 8.82 -12.37 8.91
C SER A 360 9.18 -13.79 8.45
N PRO A 361 10.38 -13.99 7.86
CA PRO A 361 10.79 -15.31 7.42
C PRO A 361 11.11 -16.24 8.59
N ILE A 362 10.98 -17.53 8.33
CA ILE A 362 11.56 -18.55 9.19
C ILE A 362 13.07 -18.40 9.14
N ARG A 363 13.71 -18.31 10.31
CA ARG A 363 15.16 -18.27 10.46
C ARG A 363 15.68 -19.66 10.83
N GLU A 364 16.63 -20.18 10.06
CA GLU A 364 17.39 -21.37 10.42
C GLU A 364 18.61 -20.92 11.21
N LEU A 365 18.66 -21.25 12.50
CA LEU A 365 19.75 -20.90 13.39
C LEU A 365 20.98 -21.76 13.12
N SER A 366 22.15 -21.33 13.61
CA SER A 366 23.41 -22.06 13.49
C SER A 366 23.35 -23.49 14.05
N SER A 367 22.43 -23.75 14.99
CA SER A 367 22.13 -25.08 15.54
C SER A 367 21.27 -25.98 14.64
N GLY A 368 20.75 -25.46 13.54
CA GLY A 368 19.75 -26.13 12.68
C GLY A 368 18.30 -26.01 13.18
N ARG A 369 18.08 -25.35 14.34
CA ARG A 369 16.73 -25.03 14.83
C ARG A 369 16.08 -24.00 13.90
N LEU A 370 14.78 -24.16 13.63
CA LEU A 370 13.99 -23.14 12.94
C LEU A 370 13.22 -22.30 13.97
N ILE A 371 13.21 -21.00 13.75
CA ILE A 371 12.44 -20.05 14.56
C ILE A 371 11.63 -19.13 13.65
N LEU A 372 10.37 -18.86 14.02
CA LEU A 372 9.46 -17.98 13.31
C LEU A 372 8.88 -16.95 14.28
N GLY A 373 9.04 -15.68 13.97
CA GLY A 373 8.38 -14.59 14.68
C GLY A 373 6.86 -14.65 14.50
N LEU A 374 6.14 -14.50 15.60
CA LEU A 374 4.68 -14.53 15.65
C LEU A 374 4.15 -13.33 16.41
N TYR A 375 2.91 -12.96 16.18
CA TYR A 375 2.21 -11.97 16.97
C TYR A 375 0.72 -12.30 17.08
N LYS A 376 0.10 -11.80 18.15
CA LYS A 376 -1.33 -11.95 18.37
C LYS A 376 -1.90 -10.58 18.69
N GLU A 377 -2.62 -10.00 17.72
CA GLU A 377 -3.28 -8.72 17.90
C GLU A 377 -4.39 -8.83 18.96
N ARG A 378 -4.31 -7.99 19.98
CA ARG A 378 -5.39 -7.80 20.98
C ARG A 378 -5.47 -6.33 21.35
N ASN A 379 -6.40 -5.60 20.72
CA ASN A 379 -6.72 -4.21 21.08
C ASN A 379 -5.46 -3.33 21.27
N ARG A 380 -4.47 -3.47 20.36
CA ARG A 380 -3.19 -2.73 20.37
C ARG A 380 -2.33 -2.99 21.63
N LYS A 381 -2.51 -4.12 22.26
CA LYS A 381 -1.66 -4.63 23.35
C LYS A 381 -1.16 -6.03 23.00
N ALA A 382 -0.68 -6.17 21.77
CA ALA A 382 -0.17 -7.42 21.28
C ALA A 382 1.12 -7.83 22.01
N ASN A 383 1.31 -9.11 22.18
CA ASN A 383 2.60 -9.68 22.55
C ASN A 383 3.29 -10.21 21.31
N GLY A 384 4.59 -9.98 21.18
CA GLY A 384 5.44 -10.77 20.33
C GLY A 384 5.51 -12.21 20.83
N ALA A 385 5.77 -13.13 19.94
CA ALA A 385 5.98 -14.52 20.26
C ALA A 385 6.89 -15.18 19.23
N VAL A 386 7.35 -16.38 19.51
CA VAL A 386 8.06 -17.22 18.52
C VAL A 386 7.51 -18.64 18.52
N ALA A 387 7.48 -19.26 17.34
CA ALA A 387 7.35 -20.70 17.18
C ALA A 387 8.72 -21.31 16.88
N ILE A 388 8.99 -22.51 17.42
CA ILE A 388 10.26 -23.23 17.26
C ILE A 388 9.99 -24.60 16.67
N SER A 389 10.84 -25.01 15.73
CA SER A 389 10.94 -26.38 15.24
C SER A 389 12.35 -26.91 15.40
N ASP A 390 12.49 -28.07 16.04
CA ASP A 390 13.77 -28.79 16.21
C ASP A 390 13.94 -29.95 15.22
N ASN A 391 13.04 -30.08 14.24
CA ASN A 391 13.02 -31.17 13.29
C ASN A 391 12.76 -30.67 11.85
N SER A 392 13.43 -29.57 11.50
CA SER A 392 13.45 -28.98 10.16
C SER A 392 12.04 -28.69 9.59
N GLY A 393 11.13 -28.19 10.46
CA GLY A 393 9.78 -27.77 10.08
C GLY A 393 8.72 -28.88 10.11
N SER A 394 9.07 -30.12 10.47
CA SER A 394 8.12 -31.24 10.52
C SER A 394 7.08 -31.09 11.64
N SER A 395 7.46 -30.47 12.76
CA SER A 395 6.52 -30.07 13.81
C SER A 395 7.01 -28.79 14.51
N TRP A 396 6.09 -28.10 15.15
CA TRP A 396 6.33 -26.82 15.79
C TRP A 396 5.82 -26.82 17.24
N ARG A 397 6.58 -26.22 18.15
CA ARG A 397 6.20 -26.09 19.54
C ARG A 397 5.10 -25.04 19.72
N SER A 398 4.39 -25.06 20.86
CA SER A 398 3.49 -23.98 21.26
C SER A 398 4.22 -22.64 21.29
N PRO A 399 3.54 -21.51 21.01
CA PRO A 399 4.16 -20.19 20.99
C PRO A 399 4.82 -19.85 22.34
N ILE A 400 6.06 -19.37 22.27
CA ILE A 400 6.78 -18.81 23.41
C ILE A 400 6.57 -17.30 23.38
N ILE A 401 5.94 -16.75 24.40
CA ILE A 401 5.56 -15.35 24.49
C ILE A 401 6.75 -14.50 24.89
N ILE A 402 6.93 -13.37 24.23
CA ILE A 402 7.84 -12.29 24.63
C ILE A 402 7.01 -11.26 25.41
N ASP A 403 7.27 -11.13 26.71
CA ASP A 403 6.49 -10.25 27.60
C ASP A 403 6.71 -8.78 27.21
N ASN A 404 5.62 -8.12 26.78
CA ASN A 404 5.62 -6.71 26.38
C ASN A 404 5.56 -5.73 27.56
N ILE A 405 5.50 -6.23 28.79
CA ILE A 405 5.41 -5.43 30.04
C ILE A 405 4.30 -4.36 30.02
N GLY A 406 3.25 -4.57 29.27
CA GLY A 406 2.14 -3.62 29.09
C GLY A 406 2.40 -2.50 28.08
N ALA A 407 3.47 -2.59 27.29
CA ALA A 407 3.75 -1.65 26.22
C ALA A 407 2.67 -1.70 25.12
N TYR A 408 2.52 -0.57 24.41
CA TYR A 408 1.58 -0.43 23.30
C TYR A 408 2.22 -0.96 22.01
N LEU A 409 2.00 -2.23 21.72
CA LEU A 409 2.57 -2.92 20.57
C LEU A 409 1.48 -3.48 19.64
N ASP A 410 1.76 -3.46 18.34
CA ASP A 410 1.11 -4.30 17.32
C ASP A 410 1.89 -5.63 17.14
N ALA A 411 3.16 -5.65 17.58
CA ALA A 411 4.05 -6.77 17.85
C ALA A 411 4.38 -7.71 16.68
N GLU A 412 4.27 -7.27 15.41
CA GLU A 412 4.94 -7.99 14.32
C GLU A 412 6.40 -8.23 14.72
N THR A 413 6.80 -9.50 14.75
CA THR A 413 8.07 -9.93 15.36
C THR A 413 9.00 -10.50 14.30
N ASP A 414 10.23 -10.00 14.19
CA ASP A 414 11.33 -10.66 13.48
C ASP A 414 12.48 -10.96 14.42
N VAL A 415 13.25 -12.01 14.10
CA VAL A 415 14.33 -12.54 14.96
C VAL A 415 15.61 -12.66 14.15
N ILE A 416 16.76 -12.33 14.76
CA ILE A 416 18.08 -12.56 14.18
C ILE A 416 18.99 -13.22 15.22
N GLU A 417 19.88 -14.13 14.77
CA GLU A 417 20.96 -14.69 15.59
C GLU A 417 22.17 -13.73 15.55
N LEU A 418 22.66 -13.38 16.73
CA LEU A 418 23.82 -12.54 16.92
C LEU A 418 25.12 -13.37 16.90
N GLU A 419 26.27 -12.72 16.75
CA GLU A 419 27.59 -13.41 16.70
C GLU A 419 27.91 -14.21 17.97
N ASP A 420 27.38 -13.80 19.14
CA ASP A 420 27.56 -14.51 20.41
C ASP A 420 26.56 -15.68 20.59
N GLY A 421 25.76 -15.99 19.57
CA GLY A 421 24.76 -17.06 19.58
C GLY A 421 23.45 -16.70 20.30
N LYS A 422 23.33 -15.48 20.85
CA LYS A 422 22.05 -14.99 21.36
C LYS A 422 21.11 -14.64 20.21
N LEU A 423 19.83 -14.66 20.52
CA LEU A 423 18.82 -14.14 19.61
C LEU A 423 18.40 -12.75 20.02
N TYR A 424 18.14 -11.90 19.02
CA TYR A 424 17.53 -10.60 19.17
C TYR A 424 16.18 -10.60 18.42
N ALA A 425 15.11 -10.22 19.11
CA ALA A 425 13.79 -10.05 18.53
C ALA A 425 13.42 -8.57 18.49
N ALA A 426 12.97 -8.09 17.34
CA ALA A 426 12.37 -6.76 17.18
C ALA A 426 10.85 -6.92 17.02
N MET A 427 10.09 -6.11 17.76
CA MET A 427 8.62 -6.16 17.82
C MET A 427 8.02 -4.81 17.48
N ARG A 428 7.17 -4.75 16.45
CA ARG A 428 6.51 -3.54 15.98
C ARG A 428 5.82 -2.78 17.11
N GLY A 429 6.10 -1.46 17.21
CA GLY A 429 5.35 -0.54 18.06
C GLY A 429 3.91 -0.36 17.56
N GLY A 430 3.00 -0.01 18.47
CA GLY A 430 1.68 0.48 18.10
C GLY A 430 1.76 1.86 17.42
N GLN A 431 0.64 2.37 16.95
CA GLN A 431 0.61 3.66 16.25
C GLN A 431 1.21 4.79 17.11
N GLY A 432 2.34 5.35 16.66
CA GLY A 432 3.07 6.41 17.38
C GLY A 432 3.87 5.96 18.59
N ALA A 433 3.91 4.65 18.89
CA ALA A 433 4.74 4.07 19.95
C ALA A 433 6.06 3.55 19.40
N ASP A 434 7.07 3.48 20.27
CA ASP A 434 8.36 2.90 19.93
C ASP A 434 8.24 1.41 19.61
N MET A 435 9.10 0.94 18.72
CA MET A 435 9.38 -0.48 18.57
C MET A 435 10.05 -0.99 19.85
N HIS A 436 9.83 -2.26 20.18
CA HIS A 436 10.46 -2.92 21.31
C HIS A 436 11.37 -4.06 20.87
N TRP A 437 12.30 -4.45 21.73
CA TRP A 437 13.21 -5.56 21.50
C TRP A 437 13.34 -6.43 22.74
N ALA A 438 13.75 -7.68 22.54
CA ALA A 438 14.08 -8.62 23.60
C ALA A 438 15.19 -9.56 23.14
N THR A 439 15.88 -10.21 24.06
CA THR A 439 16.92 -11.21 23.74
C THR A 439 16.63 -12.57 24.37
N SER A 440 17.20 -13.60 23.76
CA SER A 440 17.19 -14.98 24.25
C SER A 440 18.62 -15.53 24.26
N SER A 441 19.00 -16.21 25.33
CA SER A 441 20.31 -16.89 25.48
C SER A 441 20.21 -18.42 25.33
N ASP A 442 19.03 -18.96 25.09
CA ASP A 442 18.73 -20.38 24.99
C ASP A 442 18.05 -20.76 23.69
N MET A 443 18.44 -20.09 22.60
CA MET A 443 17.93 -20.32 21.25
C MET A 443 16.40 -20.19 21.17
N GLY A 444 15.83 -19.17 21.83
CA GLY A 444 14.42 -18.80 21.76
C GLY A 444 13.53 -19.52 22.78
N GLY A 445 14.08 -20.33 23.68
CA GLY A 445 13.32 -21.06 24.70
C GLY A 445 12.74 -20.12 25.77
N THR A 446 13.51 -19.08 26.14
CA THR A 446 13.06 -18.01 27.04
C THR A 446 13.56 -16.65 26.54
N TRP A 447 12.88 -15.58 26.92
CA TRP A 447 13.17 -14.23 26.46
C TRP A 447 13.23 -13.25 27.65
N THR A 448 14.08 -12.23 27.52
CA THR A 448 14.02 -11.08 28.43
C THR A 448 12.67 -10.39 28.30
N LYS A 449 12.31 -9.58 29.29
CA LYS A 449 11.22 -8.60 29.13
C LYS A 449 11.58 -7.63 28.01
N SER A 450 10.58 -7.18 27.27
CA SER A 450 10.84 -6.26 26.17
C SER A 450 11.20 -4.86 26.66
N GLU A 451 12.04 -4.18 25.90
CA GLU A 451 12.47 -2.80 26.14
C GLU A 451 12.23 -1.96 24.88
N SER A 452 11.98 -0.65 25.08
CA SER A 452 11.88 0.29 23.95
C SER A 452 13.22 0.41 23.24
N ILE A 453 13.18 0.42 21.89
CA ILE A 453 14.36 0.68 21.06
C ILE A 453 14.68 2.18 20.96
N GLY A 454 13.78 3.06 21.44
CA GLY A 454 13.95 4.52 21.46
C GLY A 454 13.45 5.25 20.21
N PHE A 455 12.78 4.57 19.29
CA PHE A 455 12.16 5.17 18.12
C PHE A 455 10.94 4.38 17.62
N PRO A 456 9.94 5.04 17.01
CA PRO A 456 8.82 4.34 16.39
C PRO A 456 9.27 3.65 15.11
N ALA A 457 8.89 2.38 14.94
CA ALA A 457 9.10 1.62 13.73
C ALA A 457 8.05 0.50 13.57
N HIS A 458 7.73 0.15 12.34
CA HIS A 458 6.77 -0.89 11.98
C HIS A 458 7.39 -1.90 11.03
N CYS A 459 6.83 -3.13 10.99
CA CYS A 459 7.25 -4.24 10.14
C CYS A 459 8.79 -4.43 10.13
N PRO A 460 9.39 -4.77 11.28
CA PRO A 460 10.83 -4.97 11.33
C PRO A 460 11.25 -6.13 10.42
N TYR A 461 12.34 -5.94 9.69
CA TYR A 461 13.06 -6.97 8.96
C TYR A 461 14.53 -6.87 9.28
N LEU A 462 15.07 -7.87 9.98
CA LEU A 462 16.46 -7.91 10.43
C LEU A 462 17.31 -8.71 9.44
N HIS A 463 18.44 -8.16 9.01
CA HIS A 463 19.32 -8.81 8.06
C HIS A 463 20.79 -8.47 8.32
N ARG A 464 21.66 -9.48 8.24
CA ARG A 464 23.10 -9.28 8.31
C ARG A 464 23.70 -9.14 6.92
N CYS A 465 24.23 -7.97 6.61
CA CYS A 465 24.93 -7.70 5.36
C CYS A 465 26.28 -8.43 5.28
N PRO A 466 26.89 -8.57 4.09
CA PRO A 466 28.14 -9.30 3.91
C PRO A 466 29.32 -8.78 4.75
N ASN A 467 29.32 -7.50 5.10
CA ASN A 467 30.35 -6.87 5.93
C ASN A 467 30.08 -6.99 7.46
N GLY A 468 29.09 -7.79 7.87
CA GLY A 468 28.72 -7.99 9.28
C GLY A 468 27.70 -6.97 9.82
N THR A 469 27.48 -5.83 9.17
CA THR A 469 26.48 -4.83 9.60
C THR A 469 25.09 -5.45 9.66
N ILE A 470 24.39 -5.30 10.77
CA ILE A 470 22.97 -5.64 10.86
C ILE A 470 22.14 -4.47 10.36
N VAL A 471 21.22 -4.76 9.46
CA VAL A 471 20.28 -3.81 8.87
C VAL A 471 18.89 -4.12 9.39
N MET A 472 18.15 -3.08 9.81
CA MET A 472 16.73 -3.16 10.11
C MET A 472 15.94 -2.40 9.05
N GLY A 473 15.19 -3.11 8.23
CA GLY A 473 14.19 -2.52 7.34
C GLY A 473 12.91 -2.18 8.11
N THR A 474 12.31 -1.01 7.85
CA THR A 474 11.08 -0.53 8.52
C THR A 474 10.23 0.33 7.60
N ARG A 475 9.00 0.67 8.03
CA ARG A 475 8.08 1.54 7.25
C ARG A 475 7.85 2.94 7.83
N ILE A 476 8.46 3.29 8.94
CA ILE A 476 8.31 4.62 9.56
C ILE A 476 9.67 5.31 9.63
N PRO A 477 9.78 6.56 9.16
CA PRO A 477 8.73 7.50 8.65
C PRO A 477 8.21 7.18 7.22
N ALA A 478 8.91 6.39 6.47
CA ALA A 478 8.59 5.78 5.18
C ALA A 478 9.37 4.48 5.09
N THR A 479 9.36 3.77 3.95
CA THR A 479 10.24 2.61 3.76
C THR A 479 11.67 3.04 3.96
N SER A 480 12.32 2.52 4.98
CA SER A 480 13.63 2.97 5.45
C SER A 480 14.48 1.86 6.04
N ILE A 481 15.76 2.13 6.19
CA ILE A 481 16.77 1.23 6.74
C ILE A 481 17.46 1.93 7.91
N ARG A 482 17.77 1.19 8.98
CA ARG A 482 18.69 1.57 10.05
C ARG A 482 19.83 0.57 10.14
N LEU A 483 20.99 1.00 10.59
CA LEU A 483 22.22 0.21 10.65
C LEU A 483 22.65 0.01 12.09
N SER A 484 23.16 -1.18 12.41
CA SER A 484 23.86 -1.51 13.67
C SER A 484 25.18 -2.21 13.36
N LYS A 485 26.27 -1.73 13.97
CA LYS A 485 27.62 -2.33 13.94
C LYS A 485 28.00 -3.08 15.20
N ASP A 486 27.14 -3.09 16.18
CA ASP A 486 27.42 -3.52 17.55
C ASP A 486 26.42 -4.56 18.06
N GLU A 487 25.96 -5.41 17.13
CA GLU A 487 25.03 -6.50 17.43
C GLU A 487 23.72 -6.01 18.05
N CYS A 488 23.06 -5.05 17.38
CA CYS A 488 21.78 -4.46 17.74
C CYS A 488 21.76 -3.63 19.04
N LYS A 489 22.93 -3.30 19.63
CA LYS A 489 22.98 -2.47 20.84
C LYS A 489 22.63 -1.01 20.55
N THR A 490 23.08 -0.50 19.40
CA THR A 490 22.74 0.85 18.94
C THR A 490 22.31 0.84 17.46
N TRP A 491 21.51 1.83 17.09
CA TRP A 491 20.98 1.98 15.73
C TRP A 491 21.27 3.38 15.19
N SER A 492 21.58 3.44 13.90
CA SER A 492 21.77 4.71 13.18
C SER A 492 20.46 5.48 13.04
N GLU A 493 20.56 6.72 12.57
CA GLU A 493 19.43 7.42 11.96
C GLU A 493 18.85 6.63 10.77
N SER A 494 17.63 6.99 10.37
CA SER A 494 16.89 6.33 9.30
C SER A 494 17.37 6.78 7.92
N PHE A 495 17.76 5.84 7.05
CA PHE A 495 18.03 6.05 5.64
C PHE A 495 16.79 5.71 4.81
N LEU A 496 16.24 6.68 4.09
CA LEU A 496 15.05 6.45 3.26
C LEU A 496 15.38 5.55 2.06
N VAL A 497 14.59 4.52 1.86
CA VAL A 497 14.60 3.66 0.67
C VAL A 497 13.70 4.23 -0.40
N ASP A 498 12.50 4.64 -0.01
CA ASP A 498 11.50 5.27 -0.87
C ASP A 498 10.73 6.31 -0.06
N SER A 499 10.24 7.34 -0.74
CA SER A 499 9.46 8.41 -0.12
C SER A 499 7.97 8.06 0.01
N HIS A 500 7.55 6.90 -0.47
CA HIS A 500 6.18 6.45 -0.38
C HIS A 500 5.90 5.72 0.93
N THR A 501 4.66 5.82 1.37
CA THR A 501 4.12 4.94 2.40
C THR A 501 4.00 3.56 1.77
N GLY A 502 4.98 2.77 1.92
CA GLY A 502 4.96 1.39 1.54
C GLY A 502 5.45 0.61 2.71
N ALA A 503 5.87 -0.58 2.53
CA ALA A 503 6.76 -1.20 3.46
C ALA A 503 7.02 -2.68 3.28
N TYR A 504 7.07 -3.36 4.44
CA TYR A 504 7.48 -4.75 4.58
C TYR A 504 8.74 -4.99 3.73
N PRO A 505 9.82 -4.22 4.03
CA PRO A 505 11.07 -4.41 3.33
C PRO A 505 11.65 -5.78 3.68
N SER A 506 12.11 -6.49 2.67
CA SER A 506 12.86 -7.72 2.79
C SER A 506 14.23 -7.55 2.15
N ILE A 507 15.26 -8.18 2.69
CA ILE A 507 16.64 -7.95 2.27
C ILE A 507 17.33 -9.28 2.02
N VAL A 508 18.10 -9.35 0.93
CA VAL A 508 18.92 -10.51 0.58
C VAL A 508 20.32 -10.07 0.14
N ASN A 509 21.34 -10.83 0.50
CA ASN A 509 22.70 -10.60 0.04
C ASN A 509 22.88 -11.11 -1.40
N LEU A 510 23.60 -10.32 -2.22
CA LEU A 510 23.96 -10.64 -3.59
C LEU A 510 25.37 -11.22 -3.67
N ASN A 511 25.73 -11.87 -4.79
CA ASN A 511 27.01 -12.56 -4.96
C ASN A 511 28.23 -11.62 -4.95
N ASP A 512 28.03 -10.35 -5.19
CA ASP A 512 29.09 -9.33 -5.26
C ASP A 512 29.27 -8.53 -3.96
N ASN A 513 28.84 -9.08 -2.83
CA ASN A 513 28.89 -8.45 -1.51
C ASN A 513 28.05 -7.16 -1.39
N THR A 514 27.05 -7.01 -2.23
CA THR A 514 26.01 -5.99 -2.07
C THR A 514 24.72 -6.63 -1.57
N SER A 515 23.69 -5.84 -1.32
CA SER A 515 22.39 -6.35 -0.88
C SER A 515 21.27 -5.79 -1.77
N LEU A 516 20.21 -6.57 -1.91
CA LEU A 516 18.96 -6.17 -2.54
C LEU A 516 17.90 -6.01 -1.47
N ILE A 517 17.19 -4.88 -1.49
CA ILE A 517 15.97 -4.67 -0.71
C ILE A 517 14.76 -4.72 -1.63
N VAL A 518 13.78 -5.53 -1.25
CA VAL A 518 12.48 -5.62 -1.91
C VAL A 518 11.43 -5.06 -0.97
N TYR A 519 10.50 -4.28 -1.50
CA TYR A 519 9.45 -3.62 -0.72
C TYR A 519 8.25 -3.33 -1.63
N TYR A 520 7.12 -2.91 -1.07
CA TYR A 520 5.96 -2.52 -1.86
C TYR A 520 5.55 -1.07 -1.61
N GLU A 521 4.80 -0.52 -2.55
CA GLU A 521 4.15 0.77 -2.39
C GLU A 521 2.71 0.57 -1.93
N GLU A 522 2.30 1.29 -0.89
CA GLU A 522 0.96 1.18 -0.29
C GLU A 522 -0.12 1.76 -1.19
N GLY A 523 -1.26 1.09 -1.30
CA GLY A 523 -2.45 1.55 -1.98
C GLY A 523 -2.92 0.65 -3.11
N GLU A 524 -4.03 0.97 -3.70
CA GLU A 524 -4.53 0.26 -4.88
C GLU A 524 -3.66 0.56 -6.10
N GLY A 525 -3.22 -0.48 -6.76
CA GLY A 525 -2.18 -0.40 -7.78
C GLY A 525 -0.79 -0.39 -7.17
N SER A 526 -0.68 -0.83 -5.90
CA SER A 526 0.61 -1.13 -5.28
C SER A 526 1.40 -2.07 -6.16
N ASN A 527 2.71 -1.88 -6.11
CA ASN A 527 3.64 -2.71 -6.86
C ASN A 527 4.80 -3.11 -5.97
N ILE A 528 5.42 -4.22 -6.33
CA ILE A 528 6.62 -4.70 -5.66
C ILE A 528 7.84 -4.10 -6.36
N ARG A 529 8.73 -3.49 -5.58
CA ARG A 529 9.93 -2.78 -6.02
C ARG A 529 11.18 -3.40 -5.43
N ALA A 530 12.28 -3.28 -6.14
CA ALA A 530 13.60 -3.69 -5.68
C ALA A 530 14.62 -2.58 -5.87
N LYS A 531 15.51 -2.39 -4.90
CA LYS A 531 16.68 -1.49 -4.97
C LYS A 531 17.91 -2.23 -4.50
N ARG A 532 19.05 -1.91 -5.10
CA ARG A 532 20.35 -2.46 -4.71
C ARG A 532 21.12 -1.45 -3.87
N PHE A 533 21.77 -1.93 -2.84
CA PHE A 533 22.59 -1.10 -1.97
C PHE A 533 23.83 -1.81 -1.46
N GLN A 534 24.76 -1.02 -0.99
CA GLN A 534 25.90 -1.43 -0.19
C GLN A 534 25.98 -0.55 1.05
N THR A 535 26.50 -1.07 2.16
CA THR A 535 26.74 -0.30 3.36
C THR A 535 28.18 -0.48 3.83
N ASP A 536 28.75 0.60 4.37
CA ASP A 536 30.00 0.59 5.14
C ASP A 536 29.72 0.49 6.66
N GLY A 537 28.45 0.33 7.01
CA GLY A 537 27.92 0.28 8.37
C GLY A 537 27.69 1.66 9.01
N ALA A 538 28.00 2.76 8.31
CA ALA A 538 27.71 4.12 8.72
C ALA A 538 26.76 4.83 7.75
N SER A 539 26.76 4.41 6.49
CA SER A 539 25.96 4.99 5.39
C SER A 539 25.41 3.89 4.47
N ILE A 540 24.43 4.28 3.64
CA ILE A 540 23.86 3.47 2.57
C ILE A 540 24.26 4.07 1.23
N HIS A 541 24.88 3.27 0.39
CA HIS A 541 25.21 3.61 -0.99
C HIS A 541 24.25 2.88 -1.93
N TRP A 542 23.34 3.64 -2.56
CA TRP A 542 22.41 3.07 -3.54
C TRP A 542 23.14 2.79 -4.85
N LEU A 543 22.95 1.59 -5.38
CA LEU A 543 23.63 1.11 -6.59
C LEU A 543 22.60 0.88 -7.70
N PRO A 544 23.00 1.05 -8.98
CA PRO A 544 22.13 0.67 -10.09
C PRO A 544 21.90 -0.85 -10.10
N LEU A 545 20.69 -1.26 -10.40
CA LEU A 545 20.39 -2.62 -10.85
C LEU A 545 20.75 -2.67 -12.34
N LYS A 546 21.74 -3.47 -12.69
CA LYS A 546 22.31 -3.57 -14.06
C LYS A 546 21.46 -4.47 -14.94
#